data_37ead845cda445669a6e4932b0ef569d
#
_entry.id   37ead845cda445669a6e4932b0ef569d
#
_cell.length_a   1.000
_cell.length_b   1.000
_cell.length_c   1.000
_cell.angle_alpha   90.00
_cell.angle_beta   90.00
_cell.angle_gamma   90.00
#
_symmetry.space_group_name_H-M   'P 1'
#
loop_
_entity.id
_entity.type
_entity.pdbx_description
1 polymer ?
#
loop_
_entity_poly.entity_id
_entity_poly.type
_entity_poly.pdbx_seq_one_letter_code
_entity_poly.pdbx_strand_id
1 'polypeptide(L)'
;MPLAALRVLQKIIPTLTFDEMLQVTIEGIKKQNGECKTNGELGNFWNVVQYLASDGELIEGGDFFIRYCSKFKTDIINATWQSERPVLFLQKTRIFNLYRKEGRQANEKVLPTDALKYYLQNSRAYLGEKVARFDVYKKGIIQYDHTRAAMGSTPPKLTMTQRAYCFDYDLLCETFGISLWTAPDQSDSDEPF
;
A
#
# COMPACT_ATOMS: atom_id res chain seq x y z
N MET A 1 21.90 -21.96 -16.91
CA MET A 1 22.99 -20.99 -16.74
C MET A 1 23.47 -20.80 -15.29
N PRO A 2 22.64 -20.67 -14.25
CA PRO A 2 23.15 -20.40 -12.88
C PRO A 2 24.02 -21.53 -12.29
N LEU A 3 23.72 -22.80 -12.55
CA LEU A 3 24.48 -23.93 -12.01
C LEU A 3 25.93 -24.04 -12.51
N ALA A 4 26.19 -23.62 -13.75
CA ALA A 4 27.55 -23.57 -14.29
C ALA A 4 28.39 -22.50 -13.60
N ALA A 5 27.82 -21.33 -13.31
CA ALA A 5 28.47 -20.26 -12.57
C ALA A 5 28.79 -20.68 -11.12
N LEU A 6 27.89 -21.41 -10.46
CA LEU A 6 28.10 -21.94 -9.11
C LEU A 6 29.27 -22.92 -9.03
N ARG A 7 29.45 -23.78 -10.04
CA ARG A 7 30.62 -24.69 -10.11
C ARG A 7 31.95 -23.97 -10.32
N VAL A 8 31.92 -22.82 -11.03
CA VAL A 8 33.11 -21.98 -11.18
C VAL A 8 33.46 -21.27 -9.86
N LEU A 9 32.45 -20.74 -9.16
CA LEU A 9 32.62 -20.11 -7.86
C LEU A 9 33.19 -21.08 -6.79
N GLN A 10 32.73 -22.32 -6.78
CA GLN A 10 33.25 -23.33 -5.86
C GLN A 10 34.75 -23.61 -6.06
N LYS A 11 35.26 -23.49 -7.30
CA LYS A 11 36.70 -23.63 -7.56
C LYS A 11 37.52 -22.43 -7.03
N ILE A 12 36.90 -21.28 -6.92
CA ILE A 12 37.54 -20.04 -6.46
C ILE A 12 37.43 -19.91 -4.93
N ILE A 13 36.32 -20.36 -4.34
CA ILE A 13 36.02 -20.28 -2.91
C ILE A 13 35.76 -21.69 -2.37
N PRO A 14 36.79 -22.43 -1.96
CA PRO A 14 36.68 -23.85 -1.55
C PRO A 14 35.84 -24.06 -0.28
N THR A 15 35.61 -23.02 0.51
CA THR A 15 34.81 -23.08 1.75
C THR A 15 33.30 -23.09 1.50
N LEU A 16 32.85 -22.80 0.30
CA LEU A 16 31.44 -22.86 -0.09
C LEU A 16 31.09 -24.25 -0.62
N THR A 17 30.21 -24.95 0.06
CA THR A 17 29.72 -26.24 -0.44
C THR A 17 28.72 -26.04 -1.57
N PHE A 18 28.74 -26.89 -2.59
CA PHE A 18 27.83 -26.83 -3.73
C PHE A 18 26.36 -26.92 -3.27
N ASP A 19 26.08 -27.73 -2.28
CA ASP A 19 24.74 -27.99 -1.76
C ASP A 19 24.15 -26.73 -1.07
N GLU A 20 24.94 -26.00 -0.28
CA GLU A 20 24.53 -24.73 0.33
C GLU A 20 24.22 -23.68 -0.72
N MET A 21 25.10 -23.53 -1.73
CA MET A 21 24.86 -22.62 -2.84
C MET A 21 23.61 -22.97 -3.65
N LEU A 22 23.39 -24.29 -3.86
CA LEU A 22 22.21 -24.79 -4.57
C LEU A 22 20.94 -24.49 -3.79
N GLN A 23 20.92 -24.72 -2.47
CA GLN A 23 19.76 -24.39 -1.61
C GLN A 23 19.43 -22.91 -1.65
N VAL A 24 20.41 -22.03 -1.44
CA VAL A 24 20.22 -20.57 -1.51
C VAL A 24 19.69 -20.14 -2.89
N THR A 25 20.19 -20.76 -3.96
CA THR A 25 19.73 -20.47 -5.34
C THR A 25 18.29 -20.92 -5.54
N ILE A 26 17.92 -22.12 -5.09
CA ILE A 26 16.55 -22.66 -5.19
C ILE A 26 15.59 -21.79 -4.38
N GLU A 27 15.95 -21.38 -3.17
CA GLU A 27 15.15 -20.48 -2.34
C GLU A 27 14.99 -19.10 -2.98
N GLY A 28 16.06 -18.56 -3.55
CA GLY A 28 16.02 -17.31 -4.30
C GLY A 28 15.07 -17.36 -5.51
N ILE A 29 15.13 -18.44 -6.30
CA ILE A 29 14.23 -18.64 -7.45
C ILE A 29 12.79 -18.80 -6.98
N LYS A 30 12.52 -19.57 -5.94
CA LYS A 30 11.16 -19.73 -5.38
C LYS A 30 10.60 -18.39 -4.89
N LYS A 31 11.42 -17.58 -4.22
CA LYS A 31 11.04 -16.24 -3.76
C LYS A 31 10.72 -15.30 -4.92
N GLN A 32 11.60 -15.25 -5.93
CA GLN A 32 11.37 -14.43 -7.14
C GLN A 32 10.10 -14.85 -7.88
N ASN A 33 9.87 -16.16 -8.07
CA ASN A 33 8.65 -16.63 -8.72
C ASN A 33 7.39 -16.28 -7.90
N GLY A 34 7.47 -16.34 -6.58
CA GLY A 34 6.39 -15.88 -5.70
C GLY A 34 6.12 -14.39 -5.84
N GLU A 35 7.15 -13.56 -5.85
CA GLU A 35 7.05 -12.12 -6.04
C GLU A 35 6.48 -11.77 -7.43
N CYS A 36 6.96 -12.39 -8.50
CA CYS A 36 6.44 -12.20 -9.86
C CYS A 36 4.95 -12.55 -9.96
N LYS A 37 4.53 -13.66 -9.36
CA LYS A 37 3.12 -14.06 -9.34
C LYS A 37 2.28 -13.06 -8.54
N THR A 38 2.73 -12.68 -7.35
CA THR A 38 2.03 -11.69 -6.50
C THR A 38 1.89 -10.36 -7.24
N ASN A 39 2.94 -9.87 -7.85
CA ASN A 39 2.91 -8.61 -8.59
C ASN A 39 1.99 -8.69 -9.82
N GLY A 40 1.99 -9.80 -10.54
CA GLY A 40 1.07 -10.00 -11.68
C GLY A 40 -0.40 -9.97 -11.26
N GLU A 41 -0.77 -10.65 -10.16
CA GLU A 41 -2.14 -10.67 -9.65
C GLU A 41 -2.56 -9.31 -9.06
N LEU A 42 -1.63 -8.57 -8.44
CA LEU A 42 -1.90 -7.25 -7.87
C LEU A 42 -1.88 -6.12 -8.90
N GLY A 43 -1.25 -6.31 -10.07
CA GLY A 43 -1.19 -5.27 -11.09
C GLY A 43 -2.57 -4.75 -11.48
N ASN A 44 -3.51 -5.65 -11.76
CA ASN A 44 -4.89 -5.27 -12.08
C ASN A 44 -5.58 -4.55 -10.90
N PHE A 45 -5.39 -5.02 -9.67
CA PHE A 45 -5.93 -4.34 -8.49
C PHE A 45 -5.45 -2.90 -8.39
N TRP A 46 -4.14 -2.65 -8.54
CA TRP A 46 -3.58 -1.30 -8.45
C TRP A 46 -3.99 -0.40 -9.61
N ASN A 47 -4.15 -0.95 -10.83
CA ASN A 47 -4.71 -0.22 -11.97
C ASN A 47 -6.15 0.23 -11.67
N VAL A 48 -6.98 -0.63 -11.09
CA VAL A 48 -8.34 -0.28 -10.67
C VAL A 48 -8.33 0.78 -9.57
N VAL A 49 -7.42 0.69 -8.59
CA VAL A 49 -7.27 1.72 -7.53
C VAL A 49 -6.93 3.09 -8.14
N GLN A 50 -5.98 3.12 -9.09
CA GLN A 50 -5.60 4.34 -9.79
C GLN A 50 -6.76 4.91 -10.62
N TYR A 51 -7.47 4.05 -11.35
CA TYR A 51 -8.66 4.44 -12.11
C TYR A 51 -9.74 5.07 -11.20
N LEU A 52 -10.09 4.39 -10.11
CA LEU A 52 -11.08 4.88 -9.15
C LEU A 52 -10.69 6.22 -8.50
N ALA A 53 -9.39 6.42 -8.23
CA ALA A 53 -8.88 7.69 -7.72
C ALA A 53 -8.99 8.80 -8.79
N SER A 54 -8.67 8.49 -10.05
CA SER A 54 -8.75 9.44 -11.16
C SER A 54 -10.19 9.82 -11.50
N ASP A 55 -11.13 8.87 -11.35
CA ASP A 55 -12.57 9.07 -11.59
C ASP A 55 -13.27 9.75 -10.39
N GLY A 56 -12.59 9.92 -9.26
CA GLY A 56 -13.13 10.54 -8.05
C GLY A 56 -14.07 9.63 -7.23
N GLU A 57 -14.19 8.34 -7.57
CA GLU A 57 -14.90 7.35 -6.74
C GLU A 57 -14.11 6.97 -5.48
N LEU A 58 -12.78 7.02 -5.54
CA LEU A 58 -11.87 6.87 -4.42
C LEU A 58 -11.36 8.26 -4.01
N ILE A 59 -11.78 8.71 -2.84
CA ILE A 59 -11.62 10.11 -2.41
C ILE A 59 -10.41 10.22 -1.47
N GLU A 60 -9.50 11.14 -1.80
CA GLU A 60 -8.39 11.49 -0.91
C GLU A 60 -8.90 12.07 0.42
N GLY A 61 -8.24 11.73 1.52
CA GLY A 61 -8.66 12.06 2.88
C GLY A 61 -9.78 11.15 3.41
N GLY A 62 -10.72 10.71 2.55
CA GLY A 62 -11.85 9.87 2.92
C GLY A 62 -11.62 8.37 2.78
N ASP A 63 -11.02 7.96 1.67
CA ASP A 63 -10.82 6.55 1.34
C ASP A 63 -9.34 6.15 1.33
N PHE A 64 -8.46 7.10 1.03
CA PHE A 64 -7.00 6.95 1.11
C PHE A 64 -6.35 8.30 1.43
N PHE A 65 -5.13 8.25 1.91
CA PHE A 65 -4.23 9.41 2.00
C PHE A 65 -2.77 8.96 2.04
N ILE A 66 -1.87 9.86 1.69
CA ILE A 66 -0.43 9.65 1.78
C ILE A 66 0.11 10.56 2.87
N ARG A 67 0.91 10.01 3.78
CA ARG A 67 1.57 10.76 4.84
C ARG A 67 3.06 10.48 4.85
N TYR A 68 3.85 11.53 4.95
CA TYR A 68 5.28 11.41 5.14
C TYR A 68 5.60 11.09 6.60
N CYS A 69 6.38 10.04 6.82
CA CYS A 69 6.71 9.53 8.14
C CYS A 69 8.20 9.23 8.25
N SER A 70 8.85 9.72 9.31
CA SER A 70 10.20 9.31 9.69
C SER A 70 10.21 8.11 10.63
N LYS A 71 9.10 7.89 11.37
CA LYS A 71 8.89 6.75 12.26
C LYS A 71 7.54 6.11 11.95
N PHE A 72 7.54 4.81 11.77
CA PHE A 72 6.32 4.07 11.44
C PHE A 72 6.27 2.75 12.19
N LYS A 73 5.13 2.49 12.84
CA LYS A 73 4.90 1.28 13.63
C LYS A 73 3.55 0.68 13.31
N THR A 74 3.55 -0.62 13.02
CA THR A 74 2.38 -1.48 12.89
C THR A 74 2.58 -2.77 13.70
N ASP A 75 1.72 -3.73 13.51
CA ASP A 75 1.83 -5.09 14.06
C ASP A 75 3.01 -5.88 13.50
N ILE A 76 3.43 -5.58 12.26
CA ILE A 76 4.47 -6.32 11.55
C ILE A 76 5.79 -5.55 11.38
N ILE A 77 5.79 -4.22 11.52
CA ILE A 77 6.98 -3.39 11.33
C ILE A 77 7.11 -2.33 12.44
N ASN A 78 8.33 -2.11 12.88
CA ASN A 78 8.72 -0.98 13.72
C ASN A 78 9.97 -0.34 13.11
N ALA A 79 9.77 0.61 12.22
CA ALA A 79 10.83 1.23 11.44
C ALA A 79 11.06 2.68 11.84
N THR A 80 12.34 3.08 11.85
CA THR A 80 12.77 4.47 11.90
C THR A 80 13.64 4.69 10.68
N TRP A 81 13.23 5.62 9.82
CA TRP A 81 13.94 5.96 8.60
C TRP A 81 14.79 7.22 8.80
N GLN A 82 15.91 7.32 8.09
CA GLN A 82 16.79 8.50 8.14
C GLN A 82 16.14 9.73 7.49
N SER A 83 15.28 9.51 6.49
CA SER A 83 14.47 10.53 5.83
C SER A 83 12.99 10.15 5.91
N GLU A 84 12.11 11.13 5.81
CA GLU A 84 10.69 10.88 5.72
C GLU A 84 10.35 10.09 4.45
N ARG A 85 9.48 9.08 4.60
CA ARG A 85 8.99 8.27 3.49
C ARG A 85 7.48 8.43 3.34
N PRO A 86 6.98 8.49 2.12
CA PRO A 86 5.55 8.53 1.87
C PRO A 86 4.93 7.15 2.15
N VAL A 87 3.98 7.12 3.07
CA VAL A 87 3.20 5.93 3.40
C VAL A 87 1.78 6.14 2.93
N LEU A 88 1.31 5.25 2.06
CA LEU A 88 -0.09 5.21 1.63
C LEU A 88 -0.93 4.49 2.69
N PHE A 89 -1.98 5.16 3.16
CA PHE A 89 -3.03 4.59 3.98
C PHE A 89 -4.26 4.37 3.10
N LEU A 90 -4.72 3.14 3.00
CA LEU A 90 -5.85 2.76 2.16
C LEU A 90 -6.96 2.13 3.01
N GLN A 91 -8.15 2.73 3.03
CA GLN A 91 -9.27 2.26 3.84
C GLN A 91 -9.72 0.86 3.39
N LYS A 92 -9.52 -0.13 4.28
CA LYS A 92 -9.67 -1.55 3.97
C LYS A 92 -11.05 -1.93 3.44
N THR A 93 -12.11 -1.54 4.14
CA THR A 93 -13.48 -1.94 3.78
C THR A 93 -13.93 -1.27 2.49
N ARG A 94 -13.64 0.00 2.33
CA ARG A 94 -14.08 0.79 1.18
C ARG A 94 -13.43 0.30 -0.11
N ILE A 95 -12.11 0.08 -0.09
CA ILE A 95 -11.40 -0.35 -1.29
C ILE A 95 -11.86 -1.72 -1.80
N PHE A 96 -12.14 -2.69 -0.91
CA PHE A 96 -12.66 -3.98 -1.34
C PHE A 96 -14.05 -3.87 -1.98
N ASN A 97 -14.91 -3.01 -1.44
CA ASN A 97 -16.24 -2.80 -2.00
C ASN A 97 -16.18 -2.14 -3.37
N LEU A 98 -15.33 -1.12 -3.54
CA LEU A 98 -15.14 -0.43 -4.82
C LEU A 98 -14.53 -1.36 -5.87
N TYR A 99 -13.45 -2.08 -5.53
CA TYR A 99 -12.81 -3.04 -6.41
C TYR A 99 -13.79 -4.11 -6.93
N ARG A 100 -14.66 -4.62 -6.05
CA ARG A 100 -15.69 -5.60 -6.43
C ARG A 100 -16.78 -5.00 -7.31
N LYS A 101 -17.17 -3.76 -7.04
CA LYS A 101 -18.18 -3.04 -7.83
C LYS A 101 -17.63 -2.84 -9.25
N GLU A 102 -16.40 -2.32 -9.36
CA GLU A 102 -15.77 -2.03 -10.64
C GLU A 102 -15.55 -3.29 -11.48
N GLY A 103 -15.00 -4.34 -10.89
CA GLY A 103 -14.79 -5.59 -11.62
C GLY A 103 -16.08 -6.23 -12.14
N ARG A 104 -17.23 -6.07 -11.44
CA ARG A 104 -18.54 -6.50 -11.95
C ARG A 104 -19.01 -5.65 -13.12
N GLN A 105 -18.76 -4.34 -13.10
CA GLN A 105 -19.17 -3.43 -14.17
C GLN A 105 -18.32 -3.66 -15.43
N ALA A 106 -17.02 -3.87 -15.27
CA ALA A 106 -16.10 -4.15 -16.38
C ALA A 106 -16.17 -5.59 -16.91
N ASN A 107 -16.96 -6.47 -16.26
CA ASN A 107 -16.99 -7.92 -16.54
C ASN A 107 -15.58 -8.56 -16.49
N GLU A 108 -14.72 -8.05 -15.60
CA GLU A 108 -13.37 -8.53 -15.40
C GLU A 108 -13.29 -9.56 -14.29
N LYS A 109 -12.25 -10.41 -14.34
CA LYS A 109 -11.98 -11.37 -13.29
C LYS A 109 -11.44 -10.67 -12.03
N VAL A 110 -12.32 -10.51 -11.05
CA VAL A 110 -11.97 -9.93 -9.75
C VAL A 110 -11.42 -11.02 -8.83
N LEU A 111 -10.31 -10.72 -8.15
CA LEU A 111 -9.79 -11.62 -7.13
C LEU A 111 -10.78 -11.77 -5.96
N PRO A 112 -11.00 -12.99 -5.45
CA PRO A 112 -11.72 -13.20 -4.20
C PRO A 112 -11.07 -12.39 -3.06
N THR A 113 -11.88 -11.92 -2.11
CA THR A 113 -11.39 -11.05 -1.02
C THR A 113 -10.22 -11.65 -0.25
N ASP A 114 -10.26 -12.95 0.04
CA ASP A 114 -9.19 -13.62 0.80
C ASP A 114 -7.90 -13.76 -0.03
N ALA A 115 -8.03 -14.05 -1.33
CA ALA A 115 -6.90 -14.09 -2.24
C ALA A 115 -6.26 -12.70 -2.39
N LEU A 116 -7.08 -11.65 -2.59
CA LEU A 116 -6.58 -10.28 -2.68
C LEU A 116 -5.89 -9.86 -1.37
N LYS A 117 -6.49 -10.15 -0.22
CA LYS A 117 -5.87 -9.90 1.08
C LYS A 117 -4.52 -10.61 1.21
N TYR A 118 -4.46 -11.88 0.84
CA TYR A 118 -3.22 -12.66 0.86
C TYR A 118 -2.13 -12.01 -0.01
N TYR A 119 -2.44 -11.64 -1.26
CA TYR A 119 -1.48 -11.02 -2.15
C TYR A 119 -1.03 -9.64 -1.65
N LEU A 120 -1.96 -8.80 -1.13
CA LEU A 120 -1.62 -7.50 -0.56
C LEU A 120 -0.65 -7.64 0.62
N GLN A 121 -0.92 -8.58 1.54
CA GLN A 121 -0.07 -8.83 2.71
C GLN A 121 1.30 -9.42 2.37
N ASN A 122 1.42 -10.11 1.24
CA ASN A 122 2.69 -10.66 0.75
C ASN A 122 3.42 -9.73 -0.26
N SER A 123 2.88 -8.56 -0.53
CA SER A 123 3.55 -7.53 -1.34
C SER A 123 4.74 -6.94 -0.59
N ARG A 124 5.84 -6.68 -1.29
CA ARG A 124 7.04 -6.03 -0.72
C ARG A 124 6.77 -4.63 -0.17
N ALA A 125 5.78 -3.95 -0.74
CA ALA A 125 5.38 -2.61 -0.31
C ALA A 125 4.52 -2.62 0.94
N TYR A 126 4.01 -3.78 1.40
CA TYR A 126 3.10 -3.85 2.52
C TYR A 126 3.80 -3.60 3.85
N LEU A 127 3.33 -2.62 4.61
CA LEU A 127 3.86 -2.21 5.91
C LEU A 127 2.99 -2.64 7.11
N GLY A 128 1.85 -3.29 6.86
CA GLY A 128 0.94 -3.74 7.91
C GLY A 128 -0.41 -3.04 7.90
N GLU A 129 -1.22 -3.30 8.95
CA GLU A 129 -2.49 -2.64 9.18
C GLU A 129 -2.35 -1.62 10.32
N LYS A 130 -3.04 -0.50 10.19
CA LYS A 130 -3.12 0.53 11.23
C LYS A 130 -4.51 1.12 11.30
N VAL A 131 -4.90 1.52 12.50
CA VAL A 131 -6.11 2.34 12.70
C VAL A 131 -5.75 3.78 12.36
N ALA A 132 -6.51 4.38 11.47
CA ALA A 132 -6.28 5.74 10.99
C ALA A 132 -7.58 6.54 10.97
N ARG A 133 -7.46 7.87 10.96
CA ARG A 133 -8.60 8.79 10.84
C ARG A 133 -8.78 9.15 9.38
N PHE A 134 -10.00 9.04 8.91
CA PHE A 134 -10.42 9.42 7.57
C PHE A 134 -11.51 10.47 7.64
N ASP A 135 -11.50 11.41 6.71
CA ASP A 135 -12.55 12.42 6.57
C ASP A 135 -13.87 11.75 6.17
N VAL A 136 -14.99 12.25 6.69
CA VAL A 136 -16.32 11.74 6.34
C VAL A 136 -16.85 12.49 5.13
N TYR A 137 -17.19 11.74 4.08
CA TYR A 137 -17.82 12.26 2.87
C TYR A 137 -19.25 11.75 2.74
N LYS A 138 -20.15 12.61 2.32
CA LYS A 138 -21.53 12.25 1.95
C LYS A 138 -21.82 12.78 0.55
N LYS A 139 -22.07 11.86 -0.39
CA LYS A 139 -22.25 12.18 -1.82
C LYS A 139 -21.09 13.01 -2.40
N GLY A 140 -19.84 12.64 -2.08
CA GLY A 140 -18.65 13.35 -2.54
C GLY A 140 -18.34 14.67 -1.84
N ILE A 141 -19.17 15.11 -0.87
CA ILE A 141 -18.98 16.36 -0.14
C ILE A 141 -18.46 16.05 1.26
N ILE A 142 -17.36 16.73 1.63
CA ILE A 142 -16.79 16.64 2.97
C ILE A 142 -17.78 17.11 4.03
N GLN A 143 -17.86 16.38 5.13
CA GLN A 143 -18.76 16.74 6.24
C GLN A 143 -17.96 17.46 7.33
N TYR A 144 -18.59 18.45 7.96
CA TYR A 144 -18.02 19.25 9.03
C TYR A 144 -18.79 19.05 10.33
N ASP A 145 -18.08 19.09 11.46
CA ASP A 145 -18.67 19.01 12.79
C ASP A 145 -19.05 20.38 13.29
N HIS A 146 -20.26 20.82 12.97
CA HIS A 146 -20.79 22.12 13.38
C HIS A 146 -21.04 22.22 14.88
N THR A 147 -21.06 21.10 15.62
CA THR A 147 -21.26 21.10 17.08
C THR A 147 -20.02 21.54 17.83
N ARG A 148 -18.84 21.43 17.20
CA ARG A 148 -17.54 21.83 17.76
C ARG A 148 -17.01 23.15 17.23
N ALA A 149 -17.78 23.83 16.39
CA ALA A 149 -17.39 25.14 15.89
C ALA A 149 -17.43 26.17 17.02
N ALA A 150 -16.29 26.79 17.35
CA ALA A 150 -16.27 27.97 18.17
C ALA A 150 -16.87 29.15 17.40
N MET A 151 -17.48 30.10 18.07
CA MET A 151 -18.08 31.31 17.42
C MET A 151 -17.03 31.99 16.55
N GLY A 152 -17.31 32.07 15.22
CA GLY A 152 -16.45 32.75 14.25
C GLY A 152 -15.32 31.91 13.67
N SER A 153 -15.20 30.62 14.00
CA SER A 153 -14.21 29.71 13.42
C SER A 153 -14.83 28.74 12.40
N THR A 154 -14.03 28.31 11.42
CA THR A 154 -14.43 27.24 10.50
C THR A 154 -14.65 25.95 11.28
N PRO A 155 -15.80 25.26 11.12
CA PRO A 155 -16.02 23.98 11.81
C PRO A 155 -14.97 22.94 11.39
N PRO A 156 -14.48 22.11 12.32
CA PRO A 156 -13.53 21.05 12.00
C PRO A 156 -14.18 20.01 11.09
N LYS A 157 -13.37 19.37 10.25
CA LYS A 157 -13.82 18.23 9.42
C LYS A 157 -14.32 17.10 10.31
N LEU A 158 -15.43 16.51 9.93
CA LEU A 158 -15.91 15.29 10.60
C LEU A 158 -15.02 14.12 10.17
N THR A 159 -14.42 13.45 11.15
CA THR A 159 -13.53 12.31 10.89
C THR A 159 -14.09 11.03 11.48
N MET A 160 -13.79 9.90 10.83
CA MET A 160 -14.06 8.56 11.33
C MET A 160 -12.78 7.76 11.47
N THR A 161 -12.73 6.90 12.47
CA THR A 161 -11.60 6.00 12.71
C THR A 161 -11.86 4.67 12.02
N GLN A 162 -10.96 4.25 11.11
CA GLN A 162 -11.10 3.03 10.31
C GLN A 162 -9.77 2.27 10.25
N ARG A 163 -9.84 0.95 9.95
CA ARG A 163 -8.66 0.16 9.64
C ARG A 163 -8.19 0.44 8.23
N ALA A 164 -6.90 0.73 8.10
CA ALA A 164 -6.22 0.96 6.83
C ALA A 164 -5.15 -0.09 6.60
N TYR A 165 -4.97 -0.48 5.35
CA TYR A 165 -3.73 -1.07 4.87
C TYR A 165 -2.71 0.03 4.67
N CYS A 166 -1.46 -0.23 5.08
CA CYS A 166 -0.36 0.71 4.96
C CYS A 166 0.67 0.15 3.99
N PHE A 167 1.12 0.97 3.05
CA PHE A 167 2.11 0.60 2.04
C PHE A 167 3.20 1.66 1.93
N ASP A 168 4.42 1.24 1.65
CA ASP A 168 5.49 2.11 1.15
C ASP A 168 5.10 2.60 -0.25
N TYR A 169 4.79 3.89 -0.36
CA TYR A 169 4.23 4.45 -1.59
C TYR A 169 5.25 4.52 -2.72
N ASP A 170 6.50 4.85 -2.39
CA ASP A 170 7.58 4.90 -3.39
C ASP A 170 7.78 3.51 -4.02
N LEU A 171 7.80 2.47 -3.18
CA LEU A 171 7.94 1.10 -3.64
C LEU A 171 6.73 0.61 -4.44
N LEU A 172 5.51 1.09 -4.13
CA LEU A 172 4.32 0.82 -4.94
C LEU A 172 4.42 1.47 -6.31
N CYS A 173 4.82 2.74 -6.37
CA CYS A 173 5.01 3.46 -7.63
C CYS A 173 6.06 2.76 -8.51
N GLU A 174 7.19 2.36 -7.90
CA GLU A 174 8.26 1.65 -8.61
C GLU A 174 7.80 0.28 -9.13
N THR A 175 7.04 -0.48 -8.32
CA THR A 175 6.66 -1.86 -8.63
C THR A 175 5.51 -1.95 -9.64
N PHE A 176 4.50 -1.09 -9.52
CA PHE A 176 3.25 -1.18 -10.27
C PHE A 176 3.05 -0.01 -11.24
N GLY A 177 3.91 1.00 -11.22
CA GLY A 177 3.80 2.18 -12.08
C GLY A 177 2.59 3.06 -11.78
N ILE A 178 2.01 2.94 -10.57
CA ILE A 178 0.84 3.72 -10.18
C ILE A 178 1.24 5.13 -9.73
N SER A 179 0.34 6.08 -9.96
CA SER A 179 0.44 7.43 -9.43
C SER A 179 -0.93 7.83 -8.88
N LEU A 180 -1.04 7.83 -7.56
CA LEU A 180 -2.20 8.43 -6.88
C LEU A 180 -1.85 9.91 -6.70
N TRP A 181 -2.49 10.77 -7.47
CA TRP A 181 -2.25 12.19 -7.40
C TRP A 181 -2.80 12.73 -6.08
N THR A 182 -1.92 13.25 -5.26
CA THR A 182 -2.29 14.01 -4.07
C THR A 182 -2.09 15.47 -4.40
N ALA A 183 -3.12 16.30 -4.23
CA ALA A 183 -2.92 17.73 -4.24
C ALA A 183 -1.83 18.08 -3.22
N PRO A 184 -0.87 18.97 -3.55
CA PRO A 184 0.13 19.35 -2.58
C PRO A 184 -0.58 19.88 -1.34
N ASP A 185 -0.36 19.20 -0.20
CA ASP A 185 -0.88 19.64 1.09
C ASP A 185 -0.50 21.11 1.30
N GLN A 186 -1.49 21.96 1.36
CA GLN A 186 -1.32 23.23 2.05
C GLN A 186 -1.17 22.84 3.52
N SER A 187 0.09 22.76 3.93
CA SER A 187 0.55 22.43 5.25
C SER A 187 -0.38 22.94 6.35
N ASP A 188 -1.15 22.08 6.97
CA ASP A 188 -1.50 22.22 8.37
C ASP A 188 -0.27 21.80 9.20
N SER A 189 0.72 22.69 9.19
CA SER A 189 1.69 22.81 10.26
C SER A 189 0.95 23.41 11.43
N ASP A 190 0.38 22.56 12.28
CA ASP A 190 0.10 22.80 13.69
C ASP A 190 -0.96 21.80 14.16
N GLU A 191 -0.53 20.57 14.52
CA GLU A 191 -1.18 19.84 15.59
C GLU A 191 -0.09 19.25 16.52
N PRO A 192 -0.02 19.77 17.75
CA PRO A 192 0.62 19.04 18.83
C PRO A 192 -0.30 17.88 19.25
N PHE A 193 0.24 16.67 19.22
CA PHE A 193 -0.06 15.40 19.91
C PHE A 193 -1.49 15.07 20.35
#